data_d46f96a957b0c9e54b93809f32080f78
#
_entry.id   d46f96a957b0c9e54b93809f32080f78
#
_cell.length_a   1.000
_cell.length_b   1.000
_cell.length_c   1.000
_cell.angle_alpha   90.00
_cell.angle_beta   90.00
_cell.angle_gamma   90.00
#
_symmetry.space_group_name_H-M   'P 1'
#
loop_
_entity.id
_entity.type
_entity.pdbx_description
1 polymer ?
#
loop_
_entity_poly.entity_id
_entity_poly.type
_entity_poly.pdbx_seq_one_letter_code
_entity_poly.pdbx_strand_id
1 'polypeptide(L)'
;MSTVVIVGAGPAGLRAAEQLVQAGLRPVLIDEAPRIGGQIYRQPPATLQRRPADLYGFEAGKATALFERFAALLPNLDHRPDTLVWQIEDRTLHLLSGGRSQTLAFDALILATGATDRVLPFPGWTLPGVFTLGAAQVALKAQASLIGPRVVFAGTGPLLYLVAWQYVQAGGQVQAVLDTAPPEARRRALPGLLARPAVAAKGAWLL
;
A
#
# COMPACT_ATOMS: atom_id res chain seq x y z
N MET A 1 10.42 10.27 -29.28
CA MET A 1 9.42 9.48 -28.52
C MET A 1 9.10 10.25 -27.26
N SER A 2 7.82 10.35 -26.89
CA SER A 2 7.41 11.08 -25.70
C SER A 2 7.81 10.29 -24.44
N THR A 3 8.49 10.96 -23.50
CA THR A 3 8.88 10.40 -22.21
C THR A 3 7.72 10.50 -21.23
N VAL A 4 7.03 9.40 -20.97
CA VAL A 4 5.96 9.31 -19.98
C VAL A 4 6.51 8.70 -18.70
N VAL A 5 6.38 9.43 -17.59
CA VAL A 5 6.86 8.97 -16.29
C VAL A 5 5.69 8.73 -15.34
N ILE A 6 5.77 7.63 -14.59
CA ILE A 6 4.83 7.25 -13.54
C ILE A 6 5.59 7.22 -12.22
N VAL A 7 5.11 7.94 -11.21
CA VAL A 7 5.68 7.93 -9.86
C VAL A 7 4.76 7.14 -8.94
N GLY A 8 5.28 6.03 -8.41
CA GLY A 8 4.60 5.07 -7.56
C GLY A 8 4.25 3.77 -8.28
N ALA A 9 4.85 2.65 -7.83
CA ALA A 9 4.60 1.29 -8.32
C ALA A 9 3.58 0.52 -7.46
N GLY A 10 2.63 1.24 -6.88
CA GLY A 10 1.42 0.67 -6.28
C GLY A 10 0.43 0.21 -7.35
N PRO A 11 -0.74 -0.35 -6.96
CA PRO A 11 -1.73 -0.87 -7.91
C PRO A 11 -2.16 0.14 -8.98
N ALA A 12 -2.27 1.42 -8.63
CA ALA A 12 -2.66 2.47 -9.58
C ALA A 12 -1.58 2.72 -10.64
N GLY A 13 -0.31 2.86 -10.20
CA GLY A 13 0.81 3.09 -11.12
C GLY A 13 1.06 1.90 -12.05
N LEU A 14 0.92 0.66 -11.53
CA LEU A 14 1.04 -0.54 -12.35
C LEU A 14 -0.07 -0.64 -13.41
N ARG A 15 -1.29 -0.23 -13.09
CA ARG A 15 -2.38 -0.16 -14.07
C ARG A 15 -2.14 0.92 -15.13
N ALA A 16 -1.62 2.07 -14.73
CA ALA A 16 -1.23 3.11 -15.67
C ALA A 16 -0.12 2.61 -16.61
N ALA A 17 0.91 1.95 -16.07
CA ALA A 17 1.98 1.34 -16.87
C ALA A 17 1.45 0.31 -17.87
N GLU A 18 0.54 -0.58 -17.44
CA GLU A 18 -0.12 -1.57 -18.29
C GLU A 18 -0.81 -0.90 -19.49
N GLN A 19 -1.60 0.15 -19.26
CA GLN A 19 -2.32 0.86 -20.32
C GLN A 19 -1.37 1.56 -21.30
N LEU A 20 -0.29 2.17 -20.80
CA LEU A 20 0.69 2.83 -21.64
C LEU A 20 1.47 1.83 -22.50
N VAL A 21 1.86 0.68 -21.93
CA VAL A 21 2.51 -0.39 -22.70
C VAL A 21 1.59 -0.97 -23.76
N GLN A 22 0.31 -1.17 -23.45
CA GLN A 22 -0.69 -1.61 -24.45
C GLN A 22 -0.90 -0.60 -25.57
N ALA A 23 -0.70 0.70 -25.29
CA ALA A 23 -0.72 1.77 -26.28
C ALA A 23 0.60 1.91 -27.08
N GLY A 24 1.55 0.98 -26.91
CA GLY A 24 2.84 0.98 -27.62
C GLY A 24 3.88 1.95 -27.05
N LEU A 25 3.67 2.48 -25.86
CA LEU A 25 4.63 3.35 -25.17
C LEU A 25 5.54 2.53 -24.25
N ARG A 26 6.73 3.06 -23.98
CA ARG A 26 7.66 2.51 -22.97
C ARG A 26 7.80 3.50 -21.82
N PRO A 27 6.89 3.46 -20.81
CA PRO A 27 6.94 4.41 -19.71
C PRO A 27 8.10 4.13 -18.75
N VAL A 28 8.52 5.17 -18.02
CA VAL A 28 9.40 5.07 -16.86
C VAL A 28 8.55 4.94 -15.63
N LEU A 29 8.73 3.89 -14.85
CA LEU A 29 8.05 3.66 -13.57
C LEU A 29 9.02 3.79 -12.41
N ILE A 30 8.81 4.80 -11.56
CA ILE A 30 9.69 5.12 -10.43
C ILE A 30 8.98 4.78 -9.12
N ASP A 31 9.68 4.15 -8.19
CA ASP A 31 9.18 3.93 -6.82
C ASP A 31 10.31 4.03 -5.81
N GLU A 32 10.03 4.60 -4.64
CA GLU A 32 10.98 4.66 -3.52
C GLU A 32 11.20 3.29 -2.86
N ALA A 33 10.23 2.39 -2.99
CA ALA A 33 10.33 1.04 -2.45
C ALA A 33 11.15 0.12 -3.39
N PRO A 34 11.87 -0.88 -2.84
CA PRO A 34 12.63 -1.85 -3.63
C PRO A 34 11.73 -2.82 -4.42
N ARG A 35 10.43 -2.89 -4.07
CA ARG A 35 9.49 -3.82 -4.67
C ARG A 35 8.15 -3.16 -4.93
N ILE A 36 7.53 -3.59 -6.02
CA ILE A 36 6.20 -3.15 -6.41
C ILE A 36 5.10 -3.60 -5.43
N GLY A 37 3.91 -3.02 -5.57
CA GLY A 37 2.70 -3.40 -4.84
C GLY A 37 2.20 -2.30 -3.91
N GLY A 38 3.01 -1.28 -3.66
CA GLY A 38 2.69 -0.15 -2.79
C GLY A 38 2.36 -0.61 -1.36
N GLN A 39 1.47 0.09 -0.68
CA GLN A 39 1.12 -0.25 0.71
C GLN A 39 0.18 -1.46 0.81
N ILE A 40 -0.72 -1.65 -0.17
CA ILE A 40 -1.73 -2.72 -0.12
C ILE A 40 -1.09 -4.08 -0.28
N TYR A 41 -0.21 -4.24 -1.29
CA TYR A 41 0.47 -5.50 -1.62
C TYR A 41 1.97 -5.41 -1.36
N ARG A 42 2.35 -4.76 -0.26
CA ARG A 42 3.74 -4.66 0.17
C ARG A 42 4.33 -6.05 0.38
N GLN A 43 5.51 -6.27 -0.20
CA GLN A 43 6.17 -7.55 -0.18
C GLN A 43 7.24 -7.61 0.91
N PRO A 44 7.43 -8.74 1.58
CA PRO A 44 8.54 -8.95 2.51
C PRO A 44 9.88 -9.04 1.75
N PRO A 45 11.03 -8.92 2.44
CA PRO A 45 12.34 -9.20 1.84
C PRO A 45 12.38 -10.58 1.19
N ALA A 46 13.22 -10.76 0.15
CA ALA A 46 13.33 -12.02 -0.58
C ALA A 46 13.76 -13.20 0.32
N THR A 47 14.50 -12.90 1.39
CA THR A 47 14.95 -13.87 2.39
C THR A 47 13.84 -14.39 3.29
N LEU A 48 12.70 -13.72 3.34
CA LEU A 48 11.53 -14.07 4.15
C LEU A 48 10.42 -14.61 3.26
N GLN A 49 10.28 -15.93 3.24
CA GLN A 49 9.19 -16.59 2.52
C GLN A 49 7.93 -16.62 3.40
N ARG A 50 6.89 -15.93 2.97
CA ARG A 50 5.54 -15.99 3.54
C ARG A 50 4.54 -16.32 2.44
N ARG A 51 3.55 -17.13 2.75
CA ARG A 51 2.49 -17.43 1.79
C ARG A 51 1.68 -16.15 1.51
N PRO A 52 1.29 -15.88 0.26
CA PRO A 52 0.45 -14.71 -0.06
C PRO A 52 -0.82 -14.63 0.79
N ALA A 53 -1.43 -15.79 1.11
CA ALA A 53 -2.62 -15.84 1.96
C ALA A 53 -2.39 -15.30 3.38
N ASP A 54 -1.20 -15.52 3.96
CA ASP A 54 -0.86 -15.04 5.30
C ASP A 54 -0.63 -13.52 5.33
N LEU A 55 -0.18 -12.95 4.19
CA LEU A 55 0.11 -11.51 4.06
C LEU A 55 -1.11 -10.70 3.62
N TYR A 56 -1.88 -11.24 2.68
CA TYR A 56 -2.94 -10.48 1.99
C TYR A 56 -4.34 -11.02 2.24
N GLY A 57 -4.47 -12.17 2.91
CA GLY A 57 -5.76 -12.80 3.20
C GLY A 57 -6.56 -13.05 1.93
N PHE A 58 -7.81 -12.61 1.89
CA PHE A 58 -8.70 -12.77 0.75
C PHE A 58 -8.27 -12.00 -0.51
N GLU A 59 -7.32 -11.06 -0.41
CA GLU A 59 -6.76 -10.34 -1.56
C GLU A 59 -5.53 -11.03 -2.17
N ALA A 60 -5.11 -12.20 -1.65
CA ALA A 60 -3.91 -12.90 -2.11
C ALA A 60 -3.91 -13.19 -3.62
N GLY A 61 -5.03 -13.64 -4.16
CA GLY A 61 -5.15 -13.89 -5.61
C GLY A 61 -4.97 -12.63 -6.45
N LYS A 62 -5.46 -11.48 -5.97
CA LYS A 62 -5.28 -10.20 -6.67
C LYS A 62 -3.83 -9.72 -6.60
N ALA A 63 -3.16 -9.93 -5.45
CA ALA A 63 -1.75 -9.59 -5.29
C ALA A 63 -0.89 -10.43 -6.26
N THR A 64 -1.10 -11.74 -6.30
CA THR A 64 -0.39 -12.64 -7.21
C THR A 64 -0.60 -12.23 -8.67
N ALA A 65 -1.84 -12.04 -9.10
CA ALA A 65 -2.15 -11.60 -10.45
C ALA A 65 -1.51 -10.24 -10.81
N LEU A 66 -1.40 -9.31 -9.84
CA LEU A 66 -0.72 -8.03 -10.04
C LEU A 66 0.78 -8.24 -10.28
N PHE A 67 1.43 -9.10 -9.51
CA PHE A 67 2.86 -9.38 -9.65
C PHE A 67 3.19 -10.10 -10.97
N GLU A 68 2.36 -11.07 -11.37
CA GLU A 68 2.51 -11.76 -12.66
C GLU A 68 2.37 -10.79 -13.84
N ARG A 69 1.36 -9.93 -13.81
CA ARG A 69 1.17 -8.89 -14.83
C ARG A 69 2.35 -7.94 -14.89
N PHE A 70 2.87 -7.50 -13.75
CA PHE A 70 4.05 -6.64 -13.72
C PHE A 70 5.26 -7.34 -14.33
N ALA A 71 5.51 -8.60 -14.00
CA ALA A 71 6.62 -9.37 -14.58
C ALA A 71 6.53 -9.44 -16.12
N ALA A 72 5.31 -9.55 -16.66
CA ALA A 72 5.08 -9.52 -18.10
C ALA A 72 5.32 -8.13 -18.75
N LEU A 73 5.20 -7.04 -17.96
CA LEU A 73 5.42 -5.67 -18.47
C LEU A 73 6.89 -5.27 -18.49
N LEU A 74 7.74 -5.89 -17.63
CA LEU A 74 9.14 -5.49 -17.45
C LEU A 74 9.93 -5.29 -18.75
N PRO A 75 9.82 -6.13 -19.81
CA PRO A 75 10.56 -5.93 -21.05
C PRO A 75 10.24 -4.61 -21.76
N ASN A 76 9.03 -4.08 -21.54
CA ASN A 76 8.50 -2.88 -22.21
C ASN A 76 8.41 -1.66 -21.27
N LEU A 77 9.12 -1.70 -20.14
CA LEU A 77 9.04 -0.71 -19.08
C LEU A 77 10.45 -0.36 -18.59
N ASP A 78 10.73 0.92 -18.32
CA ASP A 78 11.91 1.35 -17.56
C ASP A 78 11.53 1.43 -16.09
N HIS A 79 11.78 0.34 -15.33
CA HIS A 79 11.47 0.28 -13.90
C HIS A 79 12.67 0.74 -13.07
N ARG A 80 12.46 1.75 -12.23
CA ARG A 80 13.44 2.35 -11.33
C ARG A 80 12.97 2.23 -9.87
N PRO A 81 13.19 1.07 -9.23
CA PRO A 81 12.98 0.91 -7.79
C PRO A 81 14.05 1.65 -7.00
N ASP A 82 13.90 1.72 -5.68
CA ASP A 82 14.84 2.40 -4.75
C ASP A 82 15.19 3.82 -5.21
N THR A 83 14.22 4.51 -5.80
CA THR A 83 14.40 5.84 -6.38
C THR A 83 13.37 6.80 -5.82
N LEU A 84 13.82 7.74 -5.00
CA LEU A 84 13.00 8.79 -4.42
C LEU A 84 12.88 9.96 -5.40
N VAL A 85 11.66 10.39 -5.69
CA VAL A 85 11.37 11.69 -6.33
C VAL A 85 11.19 12.70 -5.21
N TRP A 86 12.10 13.67 -5.08
CA TRP A 86 12.07 14.63 -3.99
C TRP A 86 11.64 16.04 -4.43
N GLN A 87 11.69 16.34 -5.73
CA GLN A 87 11.20 17.61 -6.30
C GLN A 87 10.71 17.39 -7.72
N ILE A 88 9.73 18.19 -8.10
CA ILE A 88 9.25 18.35 -9.47
C ILE A 88 9.35 19.84 -9.79
N GLU A 89 10.12 20.19 -10.81
CA GLU A 89 10.29 21.56 -11.24
C GLU A 89 10.12 21.61 -12.76
N ASP A 90 9.21 22.44 -13.23
CA ASP A 90 8.81 22.50 -14.63
C ASP A 90 8.47 21.11 -15.20
N ARG A 91 9.26 20.61 -16.14
CA ARG A 91 9.13 19.27 -16.72
C ARG A 91 10.28 18.35 -16.33
N THR A 92 10.82 18.53 -15.16
CA THR A 92 11.98 17.79 -14.66
C THR A 92 11.68 17.20 -13.29
N LEU A 93 11.93 15.91 -13.13
CA LEU A 93 11.96 15.25 -11.83
C LEU A 93 13.37 15.27 -11.27
N HIS A 94 13.49 15.60 -10.00
CA HIS A 94 14.72 15.44 -9.23
C HIS A 94 14.64 14.14 -8.45
N LEU A 95 15.61 13.27 -8.68
CA LEU A 95 15.64 11.89 -8.20
C LEU A 95 16.83 11.70 -7.26
N LEU A 96 16.65 10.83 -6.28
CA LEU A 96 17.73 10.32 -5.44
C LEU A 96 17.71 8.78 -5.52
N SER A 97 18.79 8.19 -6.02
CA SER A 97 18.94 6.73 -6.11
C SER A 97 20.39 6.33 -5.80
N GLY A 98 20.58 5.34 -4.94
CA GLY A 98 21.92 4.89 -4.54
C GLY A 98 22.79 6.02 -3.94
N GLY A 99 22.20 6.99 -3.25
CA GLY A 99 22.87 8.15 -2.68
C GLY A 99 23.31 9.21 -3.71
N ARG A 100 22.88 9.09 -4.97
CA ARG A 100 23.23 10.02 -6.06
C ARG A 100 22.00 10.79 -6.51
N SER A 101 22.14 12.11 -6.63
CA SER A 101 21.12 12.96 -7.23
C SER A 101 21.20 12.88 -8.76
N GLN A 102 20.03 12.78 -9.39
CA GLN A 102 19.84 12.71 -10.83
C GLN A 102 18.63 13.54 -11.24
N THR A 103 18.54 13.88 -12.50
CA THR A 103 17.36 14.54 -13.07
C THR A 103 16.79 13.71 -14.22
N LEU A 104 15.47 13.79 -14.42
CA LEU A 104 14.75 13.15 -15.50
C LEU A 104 13.72 14.12 -16.07
N ALA A 105 13.92 14.53 -17.31
CA ALA A 105 12.91 15.31 -18.03
C ALA A 105 11.75 14.40 -18.49
N PHE A 106 10.54 14.96 -18.54
CA PHE A 106 9.34 14.24 -18.97
C PHE A 106 8.44 15.10 -19.87
N ASP A 107 7.71 14.45 -20.73
CA ASP A 107 6.65 15.06 -21.54
C ASP A 107 5.28 14.95 -20.85
N ALA A 108 5.05 13.83 -20.14
CA ALA A 108 3.86 13.58 -19.36
C ALA A 108 4.21 12.88 -18.03
N LEU A 109 3.51 13.26 -16.97
CA LEU A 109 3.72 12.74 -15.62
C LEU A 109 2.41 12.21 -15.05
N ILE A 110 2.46 11.00 -14.50
CA ILE A 110 1.38 10.38 -13.75
C ILE A 110 1.84 10.21 -12.31
N LEU A 111 1.16 10.87 -11.38
CA LEU A 111 1.40 10.74 -9.94
C LEU A 111 0.48 9.67 -9.37
N ALA A 112 1.05 8.55 -8.95
CA ALA A 112 0.37 7.39 -8.35
C ALA A 112 0.96 7.06 -6.97
N THR A 113 1.35 8.08 -6.22
CA THR A 113 2.09 8.01 -4.95
C THR A 113 1.29 7.42 -3.79
N GLY A 114 -0.01 7.20 -3.97
CA GLY A 114 -0.87 6.62 -2.96
C GLY A 114 -1.23 7.60 -1.85
N ALA A 115 -1.33 7.08 -0.63
CA ALA A 115 -1.69 7.85 0.56
C ALA A 115 -0.82 7.42 1.75
N THR A 116 -0.59 8.37 2.65
CA THR A 116 0.07 8.14 3.94
C THR A 116 -0.92 8.28 5.08
N ASP A 117 -0.58 7.72 6.24
CA ASP A 117 -1.40 7.87 7.43
C ASP A 117 -1.46 9.33 7.87
N ARG A 118 -2.66 9.78 8.20
CA ARG A 118 -2.83 11.01 8.93
C ARG A 118 -2.60 10.75 10.42
N VAL A 119 -1.53 11.30 10.95
CA VAL A 119 -1.26 11.24 12.39
C VAL A 119 -2.16 12.21 13.12
N LEU A 120 -3.01 11.69 14.01
CA LEU A 120 -3.84 12.49 14.91
C LEU A 120 -3.22 12.44 16.31
N PRO A 121 -2.70 13.56 16.84
CA PRO A 121 -2.10 13.58 18.15
C PRO A 121 -3.17 13.37 19.24
N PHE A 122 -2.87 12.48 20.19
CA PHE A 122 -3.64 12.27 21.41
C PHE A 122 -2.68 12.17 22.60
N PRO A 123 -3.10 12.33 23.85
CA PRO A 123 -2.20 12.21 24.99
C PRO A 123 -1.42 10.90 24.97
N GLY A 124 -0.09 10.97 24.92
CA GLY A 124 0.78 9.79 24.85
C GLY A 124 1.10 9.26 23.44
N TRP A 125 0.66 9.90 22.36
CA TRP A 125 0.91 9.42 20.98
C TRP A 125 2.39 9.33 20.59
N THR A 126 3.29 10.00 21.33
CA THR A 126 4.75 9.96 21.12
C THR A 126 5.45 8.92 22.01
N LEU A 127 4.72 8.20 22.85
CA LEU A 127 5.33 7.18 23.70
C LEU A 127 5.83 5.98 22.88
N PRO A 128 6.93 5.33 23.32
CA PRO A 128 7.35 4.07 22.73
C PRO A 128 6.23 3.03 22.71
N GLY A 129 6.08 2.33 21.59
CA GLY A 129 5.01 1.34 21.42
C GLY A 129 3.73 1.89 20.77
N VAL A 130 3.66 3.20 20.50
CA VAL A 130 2.55 3.79 19.74
C VAL A 130 2.97 3.91 18.27
N PHE A 131 2.16 3.33 17.40
CA PHE A 131 2.41 3.27 15.95
C PHE A 131 1.17 3.72 15.19
N THR A 132 1.36 4.31 14.00
CA THR A 132 0.25 4.47 13.07
C THR A 132 -0.18 3.10 12.52
N LEU A 133 -1.40 2.99 12.03
CA LEU A 133 -1.92 1.75 11.46
C LEU A 133 -1.10 1.29 10.25
N GLY A 134 -0.67 2.23 9.40
CA GLY A 134 0.21 1.95 8.28
C GLY A 134 1.60 1.48 8.72
N ALA A 135 2.17 2.07 9.79
CA ALA A 135 3.43 1.59 10.34
C ALA A 135 3.32 0.15 10.85
N ALA A 136 2.20 -0.21 11.51
CA ALA A 136 1.91 -1.58 11.90
C ALA A 136 1.81 -2.52 10.69
N GLN A 137 1.18 -2.09 9.58
CA GLN A 137 1.15 -2.86 8.34
C GLN A 137 2.53 -3.01 7.68
N VAL A 138 3.36 -1.96 7.73
CA VAL A 138 4.74 -2.02 7.21
C VAL A 138 5.56 -3.04 8.00
N ALA A 139 5.50 -3.00 9.33
CA ALA A 139 6.16 -3.98 10.18
C ALA A 139 5.74 -5.41 9.82
N LEU A 140 4.42 -5.64 9.68
CA LEU A 140 3.89 -6.96 9.38
C LEU A 140 4.26 -7.45 7.96
N LYS A 141 4.03 -6.63 6.93
CA LYS A 141 4.17 -7.06 5.53
C LYS A 141 5.59 -6.94 4.99
N ALA A 142 6.29 -5.84 5.30
CA ALA A 142 7.63 -5.61 4.78
C ALA A 142 8.73 -6.17 5.67
N GLN A 143 8.51 -6.23 6.99
CA GLN A 143 9.52 -6.68 7.94
C GLN A 143 9.19 -8.04 8.55
N ALA A 144 8.00 -8.60 8.24
CA ALA A 144 7.45 -9.84 8.81
C ALA A 144 7.48 -9.87 10.36
N SER A 145 7.30 -8.70 10.97
CA SER A 145 7.36 -8.47 12.41
C SER A 145 6.05 -7.91 12.92
N LEU A 146 5.72 -8.24 14.17
CA LEU A 146 4.65 -7.59 14.91
C LEU A 146 5.22 -6.40 15.69
N ILE A 147 4.44 -5.32 15.86
CA ILE A 147 4.84 -4.16 16.68
C ILE A 147 4.86 -4.47 18.17
N GLY A 148 4.34 -5.62 18.57
CA GLY A 148 4.35 -6.13 19.93
C GLY A 148 3.56 -7.42 20.06
N PRO A 149 3.79 -8.21 21.12
CA PRO A 149 3.07 -9.47 21.33
C PRO A 149 1.59 -9.26 21.67
N ARG A 150 1.25 -8.16 22.32
CA ARG A 150 -0.12 -7.76 22.70
C ARG A 150 -0.37 -6.34 22.21
N VAL A 151 -1.41 -6.16 21.39
CA VAL A 151 -1.70 -4.89 20.76
C VAL A 151 -3.15 -4.47 20.92
N VAL A 152 -3.37 -3.16 20.98
CA VAL A 152 -4.70 -2.54 20.89
C VAL A 152 -4.71 -1.71 19.62
N PHE A 153 -5.73 -1.88 18.81
CA PHE A 153 -5.96 -1.06 17.62
C PHE A 153 -7.04 -0.03 17.90
N ALA A 154 -6.78 1.24 17.61
CA ALA A 154 -7.75 2.32 17.76
C ALA A 154 -7.83 3.17 16.50
N GLY A 155 -9.03 3.53 16.07
CA GLY A 155 -9.24 4.34 14.89
C GLY A 155 -10.63 4.16 14.30
N THR A 156 -10.77 4.35 12.99
CA THR A 156 -12.05 4.18 12.31
C THR A 156 -11.86 3.63 10.90
N GLY A 157 -12.89 2.98 10.40
CA GLY A 157 -12.96 2.46 9.04
C GLY A 157 -12.48 1.01 8.87
N PRO A 158 -12.65 0.45 7.66
CA PRO A 158 -12.46 -0.98 7.40
C PRO A 158 -11.00 -1.43 7.53
N LEU A 159 -10.04 -0.52 7.33
CA LEU A 159 -8.62 -0.86 7.44
C LEU A 159 -8.23 -1.23 8.87
N LEU A 160 -8.87 -0.63 9.87
CA LEU A 160 -8.68 -0.94 11.29
C LEU A 160 -8.90 -2.44 11.55
N TYR A 161 -10.04 -2.96 11.10
CA TYR A 161 -10.40 -4.37 11.28
C TYR A 161 -9.52 -5.31 10.45
N LEU A 162 -9.21 -4.92 9.22
CA LEU A 162 -8.32 -5.71 8.36
C LEU A 162 -6.94 -5.89 8.98
N VAL A 163 -6.34 -4.84 9.52
CA VAL A 163 -5.01 -4.93 10.14
C VAL A 163 -5.07 -5.74 11.44
N ALA A 164 -6.10 -5.54 12.26
CA ALA A 164 -6.30 -6.33 13.47
C ALA A 164 -6.41 -7.83 13.14
N TRP A 165 -7.21 -8.18 12.13
CA TRP A 165 -7.31 -9.56 11.65
C TRP A 165 -5.97 -10.11 11.16
N GLN A 166 -5.22 -9.34 10.35
CA GLN A 166 -3.89 -9.74 9.86
C GLN A 166 -2.92 -10.02 11.01
N TYR A 167 -3.01 -9.24 12.10
CA TYR A 167 -2.20 -9.46 13.30
C TYR A 167 -2.55 -10.77 14.01
N VAL A 168 -3.84 -11.09 14.14
CA VAL A 168 -4.29 -12.39 14.68
C VAL A 168 -3.75 -13.54 13.82
N GLN A 169 -3.87 -13.45 12.48
CA GLN A 169 -3.36 -14.48 11.57
C GLN A 169 -1.83 -14.63 11.65
N ALA A 170 -1.13 -13.56 11.99
CA ALA A 170 0.32 -13.59 12.18
C ALA A 170 0.76 -14.11 13.58
N GLY A 171 -0.19 -14.50 14.44
CA GLY A 171 0.07 -15.02 15.78
C GLY A 171 0.15 -13.93 16.87
N GLY A 172 -0.20 -12.69 16.55
CA GLY A 172 -0.29 -11.60 17.53
C GLY A 172 -1.56 -11.67 18.38
N GLN A 173 -1.46 -11.21 19.62
CA GLN A 173 -2.60 -11.11 20.53
C GLN A 173 -3.24 -9.72 20.41
N VAL A 174 -4.37 -9.62 19.74
CA VAL A 174 -5.17 -8.39 19.68
C VAL A 174 -6.05 -8.33 20.92
N GLN A 175 -5.72 -7.41 21.83
CA GLN A 175 -6.44 -7.25 23.09
C GLN A 175 -7.77 -6.51 22.92
N ALA A 176 -7.80 -5.53 22.02
CA ALA A 176 -9.00 -4.77 21.70
C ALA A 176 -8.89 -4.10 20.33
N VAL A 177 -10.05 -3.86 19.72
CA VAL A 177 -10.23 -2.99 18.55
C VAL A 177 -11.22 -1.90 18.94
N LEU A 178 -10.72 -0.68 19.06
CA LEU A 178 -11.50 0.48 19.49
C LEU A 178 -11.91 1.31 18.26
N ASP A 179 -13.10 1.05 17.76
CA ASP A 179 -13.65 1.82 16.63
C ASP A 179 -14.27 3.12 17.15
N THR A 180 -13.65 4.23 16.80
CA THR A 180 -14.07 5.59 17.18
C THR A 180 -15.16 6.17 16.26
N ALA A 181 -15.67 5.41 15.30
CA ALA A 181 -16.77 5.86 14.43
C ALA A 181 -18.04 6.11 15.27
N PRO A 182 -18.69 7.30 15.14
CA PRO A 182 -19.92 7.59 15.83
C PRO A 182 -21.03 6.59 15.47
N PRO A 183 -21.89 6.20 16.43
CA PRO A 183 -23.00 5.26 16.15
C PRO A 183 -23.91 5.70 15.00
N GLU A 184 -24.12 7.01 14.84
CA GLU A 184 -24.93 7.56 13.76
C GLU A 184 -24.29 7.33 12.39
N ALA A 185 -22.95 7.43 12.28
CA ALA A 185 -22.22 7.15 11.05
C ALA A 185 -22.36 5.67 10.64
N ARG A 186 -22.31 4.76 11.61
CA ARG A 186 -22.56 3.33 11.37
C ARG A 186 -23.97 3.07 10.89
N ARG A 187 -25.00 3.68 11.52
CA ARG A 187 -26.40 3.54 11.10
C ARG A 187 -26.63 4.08 9.69
N ARG A 188 -26.02 5.23 9.33
CA ARG A 188 -26.10 5.80 7.98
C ARG A 188 -25.45 4.95 6.91
N ALA A 189 -24.42 4.16 7.26
CA ALA A 189 -23.74 3.27 6.34
C ALA A 189 -24.52 1.98 6.02
N LEU A 190 -25.46 1.55 6.90
CA LEU A 190 -26.21 0.30 6.77
C LEU A 190 -26.92 0.14 5.41
N PRO A 191 -27.69 1.11 4.89
CA PRO A 191 -28.35 0.95 3.59
C PRO A 191 -27.36 0.74 2.44
N GLY A 192 -26.22 1.47 2.45
CA GLY A 192 -25.16 1.29 1.46
C GLY A 192 -24.46 -0.07 1.58
N LEU A 193 -24.37 -0.62 2.76
CA LEU A 193 -23.80 -1.95 3.00
C LEU A 193 -24.75 -3.06 2.47
N LEU A 194 -26.04 -2.92 2.72
CA LEU A 194 -27.07 -3.85 2.21
C LEU A 194 -27.14 -3.84 0.67
N ALA A 195 -26.95 -2.67 0.06
CA ALA A 195 -26.90 -2.53 -1.40
C ALA A 195 -25.64 -3.16 -2.04
N ARG A 196 -24.64 -3.56 -1.23
CA ARG A 196 -23.38 -4.14 -1.70
C ARG A 196 -23.04 -5.42 -0.94
N PRO A 197 -23.71 -6.54 -1.24
CA PRO A 197 -23.58 -7.79 -0.45
C PRO A 197 -22.15 -8.33 -0.39
N ALA A 198 -21.34 -8.14 -1.43
CA ALA A 198 -19.94 -8.54 -1.42
C ALA A 198 -19.10 -7.74 -0.42
N VAL A 199 -19.42 -6.45 -0.19
CA VAL A 199 -18.77 -5.61 0.82
C VAL A 199 -19.25 -6.00 2.21
N ALA A 200 -20.54 -6.26 2.36
CA ALA A 200 -21.13 -6.72 3.60
C ALA A 200 -20.54 -8.06 4.05
N ALA A 201 -20.39 -9.03 3.14
CA ALA A 201 -19.76 -10.31 3.42
C ALA A 201 -18.29 -10.17 3.85
N LYS A 202 -17.52 -9.28 3.20
CA LYS A 202 -16.14 -8.98 3.63
C LYS A 202 -16.09 -8.34 5.01
N GLY A 203 -17.03 -7.42 5.31
CA GLY A 203 -17.14 -6.81 6.63
C GLY A 203 -17.48 -7.84 7.72
N ALA A 204 -18.46 -8.70 7.47
CA ALA A 204 -18.85 -9.76 8.40
C ALA A 204 -17.73 -10.79 8.63
N TRP A 205 -16.87 -11.02 7.64
CA TRP A 205 -15.74 -11.93 7.78
C TRP A 205 -14.59 -11.34 8.61
N LEU A 206 -14.49 -10.01 8.73
CA LEU A 206 -13.47 -9.30 9.51
C LEU A 206 -13.87 -9.10 10.99
N LEU A 207 -15.14 -9.30 11.34
CA LEU A 207 -15.67 -9.19 12.71
C LEU A 207 -15.63 -10.54 13.42
#